data_d67dd16bc97b074b2fffea4cb2577c7b
#
_entry.id   d67dd16bc97b074b2fffea4cb2577c7b
#
_cell.length_a   1.000
_cell.length_b   1.000
_cell.length_c   1.000
_cell.angle_alpha   90.00
_cell.angle_beta   90.00
_cell.angle_gamma   90.00
#
_symmetry.space_group_name_H-M   'P 1'
#
loop_
_entity.id
_entity.type
_entity.pdbx_description
1 polymer ?
#
loop_
_entity_poly.entity_id
_entity_poly.type
_entity_poly.pdbx_seq_one_letter_code
_entity_poly.pdbx_strand_id
1 'polypeptide(L)'
;MGILLYDSIMVNGAINFGNYADVYSQDVNWRALSNTVQLSLLVMVASVIITFPLAWLVGRTDMPGKKTYRTLLVASYMIPPYVGAIAWVQLLNPSVGYLNSIFKWILQLQQSPFDIYTMGGLAWVLTLFYSPFAFITISRAMEKMDPTLEEAARVSGASPLRTLVDVTLPLMAPSILAGGLLVFIAAGSCFGIPAIVGMPGNIEVMTTRIVTYIYMGNDEGIRDATALAASLMFLANFLLFFMTWMLGRKDYTTISGKSTRPNIVELGKWKWPAFCGVGLYAFIAVILPLGSILLTSLLKSMSRGVTWSNIGFDAWEPVITSSQYMESIWNSVVYGVIAATIGTILSVFIAYLAVKTKVKGRSFPDLLTVIGGSTPSIVIALALVITFSGNFGLNLYSSMWILVVSYLVKYMTMSVRTIAASLSQVHVSLEE
;
A
#
# COMPACT_ATOMS: atom_id res chain seq x y z
N MET A 1 19.34 7.85 2.31
CA MET A 1 18.50 9.02 2.09
C MET A 1 19.31 10.31 2.05
N GLY A 2 20.11 10.64 3.07
CA GLY A 2 20.95 11.84 3.06
C GLY A 2 21.90 11.91 1.85
N ILE A 3 22.50 10.79 1.47
CA ILE A 3 23.39 10.70 0.29
C ILE A 3 22.60 10.95 -0.99
N LEU A 4 21.41 10.36 -1.15
CA LEU A 4 20.57 10.62 -2.32
C LEU A 4 20.19 12.10 -2.43
N LEU A 5 19.83 12.76 -1.33
CA LEU A 5 19.58 14.20 -1.32
C LEU A 5 20.84 15.00 -1.65
N TYR A 6 21.98 14.62 -1.08
CA TYR A 6 23.27 15.25 -1.38
C TYR A 6 23.58 15.13 -2.88
N ASP A 7 23.53 13.94 -3.46
CA ASP A 7 23.84 13.72 -4.88
C ASP A 7 22.82 14.40 -5.81
N SER A 8 21.57 14.60 -5.36
CA SER A 8 20.56 15.30 -6.17
C SER A 8 20.84 16.79 -6.36
N ILE A 9 21.58 17.42 -5.42
CA ILE A 9 21.87 18.85 -5.43
C ILE A 9 23.37 19.19 -5.61
N MET A 10 24.26 18.20 -5.53
CA MET A 10 25.71 18.44 -5.67
C MET A 10 26.19 18.01 -7.05
N VAL A 11 26.80 18.95 -7.77
CA VAL A 11 27.46 18.73 -9.07
C VAL A 11 28.87 19.27 -8.98
N ASN A 12 29.86 18.42 -9.24
CA ASN A 12 31.31 18.82 -9.21
C ASN A 12 31.72 19.52 -7.90
N GLY A 13 31.14 19.11 -6.76
CA GLY A 13 31.47 19.67 -5.44
C GLY A 13 30.81 21.03 -5.12
N ALA A 14 29.91 21.53 -5.96
CA ALA A 14 29.14 22.75 -5.73
C ALA A 14 27.62 22.45 -5.69
N ILE A 15 26.87 23.20 -4.89
CA ILE A 15 25.41 23.14 -4.88
C ILE A 15 24.88 23.65 -6.21
N ASN A 16 24.18 22.81 -6.94
CA ASN A 16 23.59 23.13 -8.22
C ASN A 16 22.21 22.47 -8.38
N PHE A 17 21.19 23.26 -8.60
CA PHE A 17 19.84 22.79 -8.89
C PHE A 17 19.58 22.55 -10.39
N GLY A 18 20.64 22.63 -11.23
CA GLY A 18 20.55 22.38 -12.66
C GLY A 18 19.96 21.02 -12.99
N ASN A 19 20.30 19.96 -12.23
CA ASN A 19 19.72 18.63 -12.41
C ASN A 19 18.18 18.63 -12.36
N TYR A 20 17.59 19.42 -11.45
CA TYR A 20 16.14 19.56 -11.38
C TYR A 20 15.59 20.36 -12.56
N ALA A 21 16.29 21.43 -12.98
CA ALA A 21 15.87 22.20 -14.16
C ALA A 21 15.92 21.32 -15.42
N ASP A 22 16.97 20.52 -15.61
CA ASP A 22 17.15 19.62 -16.74
C ASP A 22 16.08 18.53 -16.76
N VAL A 23 15.86 17.86 -15.63
CA VAL A 23 14.86 16.80 -15.50
C VAL A 23 13.45 17.33 -15.75
N TYR A 24 13.09 18.48 -15.18
CA TYR A 24 11.76 19.07 -15.34
C TYR A 24 11.61 19.94 -16.59
N SER A 25 12.66 20.11 -17.39
CA SER A 25 12.55 20.65 -18.76
C SER A 25 11.96 19.62 -19.74
N GLN A 26 12.02 18.33 -19.40
CA GLN A 26 11.50 17.24 -20.22
C GLN A 26 10.01 17.00 -19.94
N ASP A 27 9.15 17.17 -20.95
CA ASP A 27 7.69 16.95 -20.86
C ASP A 27 7.31 15.59 -20.30
N VAL A 28 8.09 14.55 -20.58
CA VAL A 28 7.83 13.18 -20.14
C VAL A 28 7.85 13.06 -18.61
N ASN A 29 8.69 13.83 -17.92
CA ASN A 29 8.81 13.83 -16.46
C ASN A 29 7.62 14.56 -15.81
N TRP A 30 7.14 15.64 -16.44
CA TRP A 30 5.90 16.30 -16.02
C TRP A 30 4.67 15.40 -16.21
N ARG A 31 4.62 14.64 -17.31
CA ARG A 31 3.58 13.64 -17.53
C ARG A 31 3.63 12.56 -16.46
N ALA A 32 4.81 12.04 -16.14
CA ALA A 32 4.97 11.03 -15.09
C ALA A 32 4.55 11.56 -13.71
N LEU A 33 4.88 12.81 -13.36
CA LEU A 33 4.42 13.46 -12.14
C LEU A 33 2.89 13.64 -12.14
N SER A 34 2.34 14.18 -13.22
CA SER A 34 0.90 14.37 -13.39
C SER A 34 0.14 13.06 -13.29
N ASN A 35 0.60 12.01 -13.98
CA ASN A 35 0.02 10.67 -13.91
C ASN A 35 0.07 10.10 -12.50
N THR A 36 1.19 10.30 -11.77
CA THR A 36 1.32 9.85 -10.38
C THR A 36 0.29 10.51 -9.49
N VAL A 37 0.13 11.83 -9.59
CA VAL A 37 -0.82 12.60 -8.78
C VAL A 37 -2.27 12.23 -9.14
N GLN A 38 -2.60 12.18 -10.43
CA GLN A 38 -3.94 11.81 -10.90
C GLN A 38 -4.31 10.40 -10.47
N LEU A 39 -3.41 9.43 -10.70
CA LEU A 39 -3.62 8.04 -10.31
C LEU A 39 -3.82 7.91 -8.80
N SER A 40 -2.94 8.53 -8.00
CA SER A 40 -3.04 8.48 -6.54
C SER A 40 -4.33 9.11 -6.03
N LEU A 41 -4.79 10.20 -6.65
CA LEU A 41 -6.06 10.85 -6.32
C LEU A 41 -7.27 9.98 -6.68
N LEU A 42 -7.27 9.37 -7.86
CA LEU A 42 -8.32 8.43 -8.28
C LEU A 42 -8.41 7.25 -7.31
N VAL A 43 -7.27 6.64 -6.97
CA VAL A 43 -7.20 5.51 -6.03
C VAL A 43 -7.64 5.92 -4.63
N MET A 44 -7.23 7.09 -4.15
CA MET A 44 -7.66 7.66 -2.87
C MET A 44 -9.18 7.79 -2.82
N VAL A 45 -9.77 8.47 -3.79
CA VAL A 45 -11.22 8.73 -3.85
C VAL A 45 -12.00 7.43 -3.98
N ALA A 46 -11.61 6.54 -4.89
CA ALA A 46 -12.25 5.25 -5.08
C ALA A 46 -12.16 4.38 -3.82
N SER A 47 -10.99 4.34 -3.17
CA SER A 47 -10.81 3.59 -1.91
C SER A 47 -11.71 4.11 -0.80
N VAL A 48 -11.81 5.43 -0.61
CA VAL A 48 -12.67 6.03 0.42
C VAL A 48 -14.14 5.73 0.14
N ILE A 49 -14.59 5.90 -1.10
CA ILE A 49 -15.99 5.64 -1.50
C ILE A 49 -16.36 4.18 -1.23
N ILE A 50 -15.48 3.24 -1.55
CA ILE A 50 -15.73 1.81 -1.37
C ILE A 50 -15.62 1.43 0.11
N THR A 51 -14.60 1.90 0.82
CA THR A 51 -14.31 1.41 2.17
C THR A 51 -15.18 2.05 3.25
N PHE A 52 -15.71 3.24 3.04
CA PHE A 52 -16.59 3.88 4.02
C PHE A 52 -17.85 3.05 4.30
N PRO A 53 -18.66 2.63 3.30
CA PRO A 53 -19.80 1.77 3.55
C PRO A 53 -19.39 0.38 4.07
N LEU A 54 -18.28 -0.18 3.61
CA LEU A 54 -17.77 -1.47 4.12
C LEU A 54 -17.39 -1.38 5.60
N ALA A 55 -16.71 -0.31 6.01
CA ALA A 55 -16.33 -0.06 7.39
C ALA A 55 -17.57 0.13 8.29
N TRP A 56 -18.59 0.84 7.78
CA TRP A 56 -19.86 1.01 8.49
C TRP A 56 -20.60 -0.32 8.66
N LEU A 57 -20.73 -1.10 7.59
CA LEU A 57 -21.42 -2.42 7.65
C LEU A 57 -20.72 -3.37 8.64
N VAL A 58 -19.39 -3.45 8.57
CA VAL A 58 -18.61 -4.35 9.44
C VAL A 58 -18.52 -3.84 10.89
N GLY A 59 -18.43 -2.50 11.08
CA GLY A 59 -18.20 -1.89 12.39
C GLY A 59 -19.48 -1.59 13.19
N ARG A 60 -20.55 -1.17 12.52
CA ARG A 60 -21.72 -0.54 13.14
C ARG A 60 -23.04 -1.29 12.97
N THR A 61 -23.08 -2.41 12.26
CA THR A 61 -24.34 -3.13 11.99
C THR A 61 -24.34 -4.54 12.60
N ASP A 62 -25.48 -5.20 12.58
CA ASP A 62 -25.65 -6.59 13.02
C ASP A 62 -25.41 -7.61 11.90
N MET A 63 -24.71 -7.23 10.82
CA MET A 63 -24.39 -8.10 9.69
C MET A 63 -23.64 -9.37 10.17
N PRO A 64 -23.97 -10.56 9.66
CA PRO A 64 -23.26 -11.80 10.01
C PRO A 64 -21.83 -11.82 9.45
N GLY A 65 -20.93 -12.60 10.06
CA GLY A 65 -19.59 -12.83 9.53
C GLY A 65 -18.61 -11.65 9.61
N LYS A 66 -18.90 -10.61 10.40
CA LYS A 66 -18.07 -9.38 10.51
C LYS A 66 -16.60 -9.65 10.76
N LYS A 67 -16.25 -10.59 11.64
CA LYS A 67 -14.85 -10.93 11.95
C LYS A 67 -14.12 -11.49 10.72
N THR A 68 -14.76 -12.41 10.02
CA THR A 68 -14.21 -13.02 8.79
C THR A 68 -14.05 -11.99 7.69
N TYR A 69 -15.07 -11.15 7.47
CA TYR A 69 -14.98 -10.10 6.46
C TYR A 69 -13.91 -9.05 6.78
N ARG A 70 -13.77 -8.65 8.05
CA ARG A 70 -12.68 -7.75 8.45
C ARG A 70 -11.31 -8.32 8.08
N THR A 71 -11.09 -9.61 8.32
CA THR A 71 -9.85 -10.27 7.94
C THR A 71 -9.67 -10.32 6.42
N LEU A 72 -10.71 -10.70 5.68
CA LEU A 72 -10.66 -10.78 4.21
C LEU A 72 -10.43 -9.41 3.57
N LEU A 73 -11.07 -8.35 4.06
CA LEU A 73 -10.89 -6.98 3.54
C LEU A 73 -9.45 -6.49 3.71
N VAL A 74 -8.76 -6.92 4.77
CA VAL A 74 -7.35 -6.58 5.00
C VAL A 74 -6.41 -7.50 4.21
N ALA A 75 -6.85 -8.73 3.93
CA ALA A 75 -6.03 -9.75 3.28
C ALA A 75 -5.60 -9.38 1.85
N SER A 76 -6.36 -8.51 1.14
CA SER A 76 -5.97 -8.05 -0.20
C SER A 76 -4.60 -7.37 -0.23
N TYR A 77 -4.20 -6.70 0.86
CA TYR A 77 -2.87 -6.08 0.99
C TYR A 77 -1.74 -7.10 1.20
N MET A 78 -2.07 -8.33 1.63
CA MET A 78 -1.06 -9.38 1.84
C MET A 78 -0.58 -10.01 0.52
N ILE A 79 -1.32 -9.80 -0.57
CA ILE A 79 -0.92 -10.25 -1.90
C ILE A 79 0.26 -9.37 -2.37
N PRO A 80 1.41 -9.93 -2.80
CA PRO A 80 2.48 -9.10 -3.34
C PRO A 80 2.00 -8.26 -4.53
N PRO A 81 2.38 -6.96 -4.64
CA PRO A 81 1.86 -6.07 -5.70
C PRO A 81 2.03 -6.61 -7.12
N TYR A 82 3.18 -7.21 -7.40
CA TYR A 82 3.45 -7.84 -8.71
C TYR A 82 2.49 -9.00 -9.00
N VAL A 83 2.26 -9.87 -8.02
CA VAL A 83 1.37 -11.03 -8.16
C VAL A 83 -0.06 -10.56 -8.38
N GLY A 84 -0.51 -9.57 -7.61
CA GLY A 84 -1.83 -8.97 -7.79
C GLY A 84 -2.01 -8.33 -9.17
N ALA A 85 -1.00 -7.63 -9.67
CA ALA A 85 -1.02 -7.04 -11.01
C ALA A 85 -1.11 -8.11 -12.11
N ILE A 86 -0.29 -9.17 -12.03
CA ILE A 86 -0.34 -10.30 -12.97
C ILE A 86 -1.71 -10.97 -12.94
N ALA A 87 -2.28 -11.19 -11.76
CA ALA A 87 -3.62 -11.76 -11.60
C ALA A 87 -4.68 -10.95 -12.36
N TRP A 88 -4.66 -9.63 -12.19
CA TRP A 88 -5.62 -8.76 -12.85
C TRP A 88 -5.38 -8.64 -14.35
N VAL A 89 -4.12 -8.72 -14.81
CA VAL A 89 -3.81 -8.87 -16.24
C VAL A 89 -4.40 -10.17 -16.80
N GLN A 90 -4.27 -11.29 -16.10
CA GLN A 90 -4.88 -12.56 -16.52
C GLN A 90 -6.42 -12.47 -16.58
N LEU A 91 -7.05 -11.68 -15.73
CA LEU A 91 -8.50 -11.50 -15.70
C LEU A 91 -9.02 -10.54 -16.78
N LEU A 92 -8.35 -9.40 -16.98
CA LEU A 92 -8.86 -8.28 -17.76
C LEU A 92 -8.01 -7.92 -19.00
N ASN A 93 -7.04 -8.75 -19.40
CA ASN A 93 -6.30 -8.54 -20.64
C ASN A 93 -7.28 -8.47 -21.83
N PRO A 94 -7.19 -7.46 -22.72
CA PRO A 94 -8.11 -7.30 -23.84
C PRO A 94 -8.15 -8.50 -24.80
N SER A 95 -7.03 -9.20 -24.96
CA SER A 95 -6.91 -10.30 -25.93
C SER A 95 -7.28 -11.66 -25.33
N VAL A 96 -6.80 -11.97 -24.11
CA VAL A 96 -6.84 -13.32 -23.53
C VAL A 96 -7.39 -13.37 -22.10
N GLY A 97 -7.92 -12.25 -21.57
CA GLY A 97 -8.38 -12.16 -20.19
C GLY A 97 -9.58 -13.07 -19.91
N TYR A 98 -9.54 -13.81 -18.81
CA TYR A 98 -10.60 -14.76 -18.44
C TYR A 98 -11.97 -14.08 -18.29
N LEU A 99 -12.06 -12.98 -17.56
CA LEU A 99 -13.31 -12.24 -17.42
C LEU A 99 -13.77 -11.64 -18.74
N ASN A 100 -12.87 -11.07 -19.53
CA ASN A 100 -13.19 -10.56 -20.85
C ASN A 100 -13.76 -11.66 -21.76
N SER A 101 -13.19 -12.85 -21.71
CA SER A 101 -13.67 -14.02 -22.47
C SER A 101 -15.08 -14.44 -22.02
N ILE A 102 -15.33 -14.48 -20.72
CA ILE A 102 -16.64 -14.81 -20.14
C ILE A 102 -17.68 -13.74 -20.55
N PHE A 103 -17.37 -12.45 -20.40
CA PHE A 103 -18.30 -11.37 -20.77
C PHE A 103 -18.57 -11.34 -22.28
N LYS A 104 -17.54 -11.56 -23.12
CA LYS A 104 -17.72 -11.68 -24.58
C LYS A 104 -18.69 -12.82 -24.92
N TRP A 105 -18.55 -13.96 -24.27
CA TRP A 105 -19.43 -15.10 -24.51
C TRP A 105 -20.86 -14.85 -24.04
N ILE A 106 -21.06 -14.33 -22.81
CA ILE A 106 -22.38 -14.09 -22.23
C ILE A 106 -23.11 -12.97 -22.97
N LEU A 107 -22.42 -11.87 -23.26
CA LEU A 107 -23.02 -10.66 -23.84
C LEU A 107 -22.89 -10.60 -25.37
N GLN A 108 -22.35 -11.65 -26.00
CA GLN A 108 -22.13 -11.76 -27.46
C GLN A 108 -21.37 -10.56 -28.05
N LEU A 109 -20.35 -10.06 -27.31
CA LEU A 109 -19.60 -8.88 -27.70
C LEU A 109 -18.51 -9.24 -28.72
N GLN A 110 -18.30 -8.35 -29.72
CA GLN A 110 -17.20 -8.48 -30.68
C GLN A 110 -15.84 -8.11 -30.09
N GLN A 111 -15.84 -7.15 -29.17
CA GLN A 111 -14.64 -6.64 -28.51
C GLN A 111 -14.68 -6.88 -27.00
N SER A 112 -13.51 -6.92 -26.38
CA SER A 112 -13.39 -7.03 -24.93
C SER A 112 -13.95 -5.78 -24.24
N PRO A 113 -14.85 -5.94 -23.26
CA PRO A 113 -15.46 -4.79 -22.58
C PRO A 113 -14.48 -4.06 -21.64
N PHE A 114 -13.41 -4.72 -21.21
CA PHE A 114 -12.44 -4.15 -20.30
C PHE A 114 -11.04 -4.15 -20.90
N ASP A 115 -10.31 -3.06 -20.66
CA ASP A 115 -8.87 -2.98 -20.94
C ASP A 115 -8.14 -2.58 -19.65
N ILE A 116 -7.32 -3.52 -19.16
CA ILE A 116 -6.54 -3.32 -17.92
C ILE A 116 -5.43 -2.30 -18.12
N TYR A 117 -4.91 -2.11 -19.33
CA TYR A 117 -3.79 -1.25 -19.67
C TYR A 117 -4.18 0.23 -19.83
N THR A 118 -5.18 0.66 -19.07
CA THR A 118 -5.67 2.04 -19.02
C THR A 118 -5.43 2.66 -17.64
N MET A 119 -5.52 3.99 -17.54
CA MET A 119 -5.48 4.68 -16.23
C MET A 119 -6.57 4.16 -15.29
N GLY A 120 -7.76 3.84 -15.82
CA GLY A 120 -8.86 3.25 -15.05
C GLY A 120 -8.55 1.83 -14.56
N GLY A 121 -7.98 0.99 -15.42
CA GLY A 121 -7.54 -0.36 -15.05
C GLY A 121 -6.43 -0.35 -14.00
N LEU A 122 -5.45 0.54 -14.17
CA LEU A 122 -4.39 0.74 -13.19
C LEU A 122 -4.95 1.23 -11.85
N ALA A 123 -5.87 2.21 -11.86
CA ALA A 123 -6.54 2.70 -10.67
C ALA A 123 -7.39 1.62 -9.99
N TRP A 124 -8.06 0.76 -10.75
CA TRP A 124 -8.83 -0.37 -10.25
C TRP A 124 -7.96 -1.32 -9.42
N VAL A 125 -6.85 -1.79 -9.97
CA VAL A 125 -5.95 -2.71 -9.28
C VAL A 125 -5.38 -2.09 -8.02
N LEU A 126 -4.88 -0.85 -8.09
CA LEU A 126 -4.34 -0.12 -6.95
C LEU A 126 -5.40 0.12 -5.86
N THR A 127 -6.66 0.39 -6.26
CA THR A 127 -7.76 0.59 -5.30
C THR A 127 -8.02 -0.67 -4.50
N LEU A 128 -8.15 -1.82 -5.16
CA LEU A 128 -8.37 -3.10 -4.46
C LEU A 128 -7.21 -3.46 -3.53
N PHE A 129 -5.99 -3.11 -3.93
CA PHE A 129 -4.78 -3.40 -3.18
C PHE A 129 -4.59 -2.48 -1.96
N TYR A 130 -4.86 -1.17 -2.09
CA TYR A 130 -4.61 -0.18 -1.05
C TYR A 130 -5.83 0.23 -0.23
N SER A 131 -7.04 -0.16 -0.63
CA SER A 131 -8.26 0.07 0.14
C SER A 131 -8.20 -0.38 1.61
N PRO A 132 -7.44 -1.44 2.02
CA PRO A 132 -7.28 -1.81 3.42
C PRO A 132 -6.76 -0.68 4.32
N PHE A 133 -5.92 0.22 3.83
CA PHE A 133 -5.43 1.35 4.63
C PHE A 133 -6.56 2.31 5.02
N ALA A 134 -7.41 2.67 4.07
CA ALA A 134 -8.60 3.48 4.35
C ALA A 134 -9.58 2.70 5.22
N PHE A 135 -9.83 1.42 4.93
CA PHE A 135 -10.75 0.57 5.69
C PHE A 135 -10.34 0.48 7.17
N ILE A 136 -9.09 0.19 7.49
CA ILE A 136 -8.61 0.06 8.86
C ILE A 136 -8.74 1.38 9.60
N THR A 137 -8.37 2.49 8.96
CA THR A 137 -8.40 3.82 9.58
C THR A 137 -9.83 4.25 9.86
N ILE A 138 -10.72 4.12 8.88
CA ILE A 138 -12.14 4.49 8.99
C ILE A 138 -12.87 3.56 9.98
N SER A 139 -12.66 2.25 9.89
CA SER A 139 -13.31 1.27 10.77
C SER A 139 -12.97 1.50 12.25
N ARG A 140 -11.68 1.73 12.56
CA ARG A 140 -11.24 2.04 13.93
C ARG A 140 -11.83 3.33 14.47
N ALA A 141 -11.95 4.35 13.62
CA ALA A 141 -12.57 5.62 14.03
C ALA A 141 -14.07 5.45 14.27
N MET A 142 -14.78 4.69 13.42
CA MET A 142 -16.20 4.37 13.63
C MET A 142 -16.46 3.59 14.93
N GLU A 143 -15.57 2.70 15.30
CA GLU A 143 -15.68 1.94 16.56
C GLU A 143 -15.52 2.82 17.82
N LYS A 144 -14.75 3.90 17.69
CA LYS A 144 -14.50 4.86 18.79
C LYS A 144 -15.49 6.02 18.84
N MET A 145 -16.32 6.20 17.83
CA MET A 145 -17.27 7.30 17.73
C MET A 145 -18.39 7.11 18.76
N ASP A 146 -18.69 8.18 19.51
CA ASP A 146 -19.77 8.20 20.50
C ASP A 146 -21.14 8.10 19.77
N PRO A 147 -21.95 7.07 20.07
CA PRO A 147 -23.27 6.91 19.45
C PRO A 147 -24.30 7.95 19.90
N THR A 148 -24.08 8.62 21.02
CA THR A 148 -25.04 9.59 21.61
C THR A 148 -25.36 10.74 20.67
N LEU A 149 -24.40 11.19 19.85
CA LEU A 149 -24.62 12.25 18.87
C LEU A 149 -25.55 11.82 17.73
N GLU A 150 -25.45 10.57 17.26
CA GLU A 150 -26.36 10.01 16.27
C GLU A 150 -27.76 9.78 16.86
N GLU A 151 -27.84 9.34 18.12
CA GLU A 151 -29.09 9.16 18.85
C GLU A 151 -29.81 10.49 19.09
N ALA A 152 -29.08 11.53 19.48
CA ALA A 152 -29.62 12.88 19.65
C ALA A 152 -30.21 13.44 18.33
N ALA A 153 -29.51 13.22 17.21
CA ALA A 153 -30.02 13.63 15.92
C ALA A 153 -31.31 12.87 15.54
N ARG A 154 -31.39 11.56 15.83
CA ARG A 154 -32.60 10.75 15.57
C ARG A 154 -33.76 11.15 16.47
N VAL A 155 -33.51 11.42 17.74
CA VAL A 155 -34.55 11.94 18.69
C VAL A 155 -35.07 13.29 18.23
N SER A 156 -34.21 14.12 17.61
CA SER A 156 -34.59 15.39 16.99
C SER A 156 -35.32 15.26 15.64
N GLY A 157 -35.62 14.01 15.20
CA GLY A 157 -36.37 13.71 13.98
C GLY A 157 -35.54 13.61 12.70
N ALA A 158 -34.21 13.55 12.81
CA ALA A 158 -33.37 13.34 11.62
C ALA A 158 -33.52 11.94 11.04
N SER A 159 -33.69 11.85 9.71
CA SER A 159 -33.68 10.54 9.02
C SER A 159 -32.29 9.91 9.08
N PRO A 160 -32.16 8.59 8.86
CA PRO A 160 -30.85 7.90 8.88
C PRO A 160 -29.82 8.52 7.90
N LEU A 161 -30.27 8.92 6.71
CA LEU A 161 -29.43 9.57 5.71
C LEU A 161 -28.97 10.96 6.18
N ARG A 162 -29.87 11.73 6.78
CA ARG A 162 -29.54 13.03 7.32
C ARG A 162 -28.57 12.93 8.50
N THR A 163 -28.77 11.96 9.41
CA THR A 163 -27.81 11.65 10.48
C THR A 163 -26.42 11.30 9.91
N LEU A 164 -26.38 10.50 8.84
CA LEU A 164 -25.11 10.14 8.19
C LEU A 164 -24.40 11.37 7.63
N VAL A 165 -25.11 12.25 6.91
CA VAL A 165 -24.51 13.42 6.23
C VAL A 165 -24.18 14.54 7.21
N ASP A 166 -25.08 14.84 8.15
CA ASP A 166 -24.95 16.02 9.01
C ASP A 166 -24.15 15.74 10.31
N VAL A 167 -24.05 14.46 10.72
CA VAL A 167 -23.36 14.08 11.97
C VAL A 167 -22.20 13.14 11.72
N THR A 168 -22.45 11.96 11.13
CA THR A 168 -21.45 10.90 11.03
C THR A 168 -20.29 11.29 10.08
N LEU A 169 -20.58 11.77 8.87
CA LEU A 169 -19.56 12.17 7.91
C LEU A 169 -18.67 13.33 8.40
N PRO A 170 -19.21 14.44 8.96
CA PRO A 170 -18.36 15.50 9.51
C PRO A 170 -17.47 15.06 10.66
N LEU A 171 -17.99 14.22 11.56
CA LEU A 171 -17.20 13.67 12.68
C LEU A 171 -16.10 12.70 12.18
N MET A 172 -16.38 11.96 11.13
CA MET A 172 -15.45 11.01 10.52
C MET A 172 -14.48 11.65 9.53
N ALA A 173 -14.73 12.89 9.10
CA ALA A 173 -13.95 13.55 8.05
C ALA A 173 -12.42 13.52 8.27
N PRO A 174 -11.89 13.76 9.48
CA PRO A 174 -10.45 13.67 9.70
C PRO A 174 -9.88 12.27 9.49
N SER A 175 -10.61 11.25 9.93
CA SER A 175 -10.21 9.85 9.78
C SER A 175 -10.34 9.36 8.33
N ILE A 176 -11.36 9.84 7.61
CA ILE A 176 -11.55 9.60 6.18
C ILE A 176 -10.40 10.22 5.39
N LEU A 177 -10.07 11.49 5.67
CA LEU A 177 -8.95 12.18 5.03
C LEU A 177 -7.61 11.51 5.35
N ALA A 178 -7.39 11.11 6.60
CA ALA A 178 -6.17 10.41 7.00
C ALA A 178 -6.03 9.06 6.27
N GLY A 179 -7.09 8.25 6.26
CA GLY A 179 -7.11 6.99 5.52
C GLY A 179 -6.91 7.19 4.02
N GLY A 180 -7.56 8.21 3.45
CA GLY A 180 -7.38 8.58 2.05
C GLY A 180 -5.95 9.02 1.72
N LEU A 181 -5.33 9.88 2.54
CA LEU A 181 -3.95 10.31 2.35
C LEU A 181 -2.95 9.16 2.46
N LEU A 182 -3.17 8.20 3.36
CA LEU A 182 -2.36 6.99 3.41
C LEU A 182 -2.46 6.19 2.10
N VAL A 183 -3.65 6.05 1.55
CA VAL A 183 -3.87 5.41 0.24
C VAL A 183 -3.17 6.20 -0.87
N PHE A 184 -3.28 7.53 -0.88
CA PHE A 184 -2.63 8.39 -1.86
C PHE A 184 -1.11 8.19 -1.87
N ILE A 185 -0.47 8.26 -0.68
CA ILE A 185 0.97 8.07 -0.53
C ILE A 185 1.38 6.66 -0.98
N ALA A 186 0.63 5.64 -0.56
CA ALA A 186 0.92 4.25 -0.90
C ALA A 186 0.80 3.98 -2.41
N ALA A 187 -0.25 4.49 -3.06
CA ALA A 187 -0.47 4.37 -4.50
C ALA A 187 0.62 5.10 -5.30
N GLY A 188 0.94 6.35 -4.94
CA GLY A 188 1.99 7.14 -5.59
C GLY A 188 3.40 6.59 -5.39
N SER A 189 3.60 5.77 -4.36
CA SER A 189 4.88 5.11 -4.06
C SER A 189 4.99 3.70 -4.64
N CYS A 190 3.92 3.16 -5.22
CA CYS A 190 3.90 1.82 -5.78
C CYS A 190 4.67 1.76 -7.10
N PHE A 191 5.56 0.79 -7.21
CA PHE A 191 6.25 0.47 -8.45
C PHE A 191 5.66 -0.75 -9.16
N GLY A 192 5.40 -1.83 -8.41
CA GLY A 192 5.11 -3.14 -8.98
C GLY A 192 3.86 -3.19 -9.87
N ILE A 193 2.76 -2.56 -9.46
CA ILE A 193 1.52 -2.54 -10.25
C ILE A 193 1.68 -1.65 -11.49
N PRO A 194 2.18 -0.40 -11.40
CA PRO A 194 2.47 0.41 -12.57
C PRO A 194 3.45 -0.23 -13.57
N ALA A 195 4.44 -0.98 -13.10
CA ALA A 195 5.37 -1.67 -13.98
C ALA A 195 4.69 -2.76 -14.85
N ILE A 196 3.73 -3.50 -14.29
CA ILE A 196 3.04 -4.60 -15.00
C ILE A 196 1.84 -4.11 -15.82
N VAL A 197 1.12 -3.12 -15.33
CA VAL A 197 -0.13 -2.65 -15.95
C VAL A 197 0.08 -1.33 -16.70
N GLY A 198 0.81 -0.38 -16.10
CA GLY A 198 0.97 0.97 -16.65
C GLY A 198 1.92 1.03 -17.82
N MET A 199 3.12 0.44 -17.70
CA MET A 199 4.13 0.51 -18.77
C MET A 199 3.65 -0.08 -20.10
N PRO A 200 2.99 -1.25 -20.14
CA PRO A 200 2.42 -1.76 -21.40
C PRO A 200 1.34 -0.85 -21.99
N GLY A 201 0.62 -0.09 -21.15
CA GLY A 201 -0.37 0.91 -21.54
C GLY A 201 0.20 2.29 -21.87
N ASN A 202 1.54 2.44 -21.93
CA ASN A 202 2.23 3.73 -22.09
C ASN A 202 1.86 4.77 -20.99
N ILE A 203 1.51 4.31 -19.80
CA ILE A 203 1.21 5.13 -18.63
C ILE A 203 2.39 5.08 -17.69
N GLU A 204 3.30 6.00 -17.85
CA GLU A 204 4.44 6.15 -16.93
C GLU A 204 4.04 6.99 -15.72
N VAL A 205 4.48 6.55 -14.55
CA VAL A 205 4.41 7.28 -13.28
C VAL A 205 5.83 7.52 -12.76
N MET A 206 5.99 8.35 -11.74
CA MET A 206 7.31 8.70 -11.19
C MET A 206 8.16 7.47 -10.84
N THR A 207 7.56 6.46 -10.24
CA THR A 207 8.29 5.24 -9.84
C THR A 207 8.79 4.43 -11.03
N THR A 208 8.01 4.28 -12.10
CA THR A 208 8.45 3.60 -13.32
C THR A 208 9.47 4.44 -14.09
N ARG A 209 9.31 5.76 -14.11
CA ARG A 209 10.24 6.68 -14.77
C ARG A 209 11.62 6.66 -14.12
N ILE A 210 11.70 6.64 -12.78
CA ILE A 210 12.96 6.47 -12.04
C ILE A 210 13.68 5.20 -12.49
N VAL A 211 12.95 4.08 -12.60
CA VAL A 211 13.55 2.81 -13.04
C VAL A 211 14.01 2.86 -14.49
N THR A 212 13.27 3.52 -15.38
CA THR A 212 13.68 3.74 -16.77
C THR A 212 15.02 4.46 -16.82
N TYR A 213 15.22 5.52 -16.04
CA TYR A 213 16.48 6.23 -15.95
C TYR A 213 17.62 5.37 -15.37
N ILE A 214 17.35 4.57 -14.33
CA ILE A 214 18.36 3.64 -13.78
C ILE A 214 18.83 2.65 -14.84
N TYR A 215 17.92 2.14 -15.66
CA TYR A 215 18.27 1.19 -16.74
C TYR A 215 19.04 1.79 -17.90
N MET A 216 19.12 3.12 -18.03
CA MET A 216 20.03 3.75 -19.00
C MET A 216 21.50 3.48 -18.70
N GLY A 217 21.86 3.21 -17.44
CA GLY A 217 23.18 2.73 -17.03
C GLY A 217 24.31 3.75 -17.18
N ASN A 218 24.01 5.02 -17.44
CA ASN A 218 24.96 6.11 -17.59
C ASN A 218 24.81 7.12 -16.43
N ASP A 219 25.82 7.98 -16.26
CA ASP A 219 25.85 8.98 -15.17
C ASP A 219 24.68 9.98 -15.26
N GLU A 220 24.26 10.33 -16.47
CA GLU A 220 23.13 11.23 -16.70
C GLU A 220 21.83 10.59 -16.21
N GLY A 221 21.55 9.33 -16.59
CA GLY A 221 20.37 8.58 -16.13
C GLY A 221 20.34 8.42 -14.61
N ILE A 222 21.49 8.17 -13.97
CA ILE A 222 21.54 8.08 -12.50
C ILE A 222 21.25 9.45 -11.84
N ARG A 223 21.74 10.56 -12.40
CA ARG A 223 21.42 11.91 -11.90
C ARG A 223 19.93 12.22 -12.05
N ASP A 224 19.34 11.93 -13.20
CA ASP A 224 17.93 12.15 -13.46
C ASP A 224 17.05 11.30 -12.54
N ALA A 225 17.40 10.01 -12.37
CA ALA A 225 16.75 9.12 -11.42
C ALA A 225 16.81 9.69 -9.99
N THR A 226 17.96 10.22 -9.59
CA THR A 226 18.19 10.77 -8.24
C THR A 226 17.35 12.02 -8.00
N ALA A 227 17.26 12.94 -8.95
CA ALA A 227 16.42 14.14 -8.86
C ALA A 227 14.92 13.81 -8.78
N LEU A 228 14.44 12.87 -9.61
CA LEU A 228 13.05 12.40 -9.54
C LEU A 228 12.76 11.65 -8.23
N ALA A 229 13.70 10.81 -7.77
CA ALA A 229 13.56 10.09 -6.52
C ALA A 229 13.49 11.02 -5.30
N ALA A 230 14.33 12.06 -5.28
CA ALA A 230 14.29 13.10 -4.25
C ALA A 230 12.97 13.88 -4.26
N SER A 231 12.46 14.23 -5.45
CA SER A 231 11.16 14.89 -5.61
C SER A 231 10.00 14.01 -5.09
N LEU A 232 10.00 12.73 -5.44
CA LEU A 232 8.98 11.78 -4.98
C LEU A 232 9.06 11.56 -3.46
N MET A 233 10.27 11.47 -2.91
CA MET A 233 10.50 11.36 -1.48
C MET A 233 10.00 12.61 -0.73
N PHE A 234 10.29 13.79 -1.25
CA PHE A 234 9.80 15.05 -0.68
C PHE A 234 8.27 15.10 -0.67
N LEU A 235 7.63 14.77 -1.80
CA LEU A 235 6.17 14.74 -1.91
C LEU A 235 5.56 13.77 -0.88
N ALA A 236 6.06 12.53 -0.80
CA ALA A 236 5.53 11.52 0.13
C ALA A 236 5.68 11.94 1.60
N ASN A 237 6.87 12.43 1.99
CA ASN A 237 7.12 12.88 3.36
C ASN A 237 6.36 14.16 3.71
N PHE A 238 6.22 15.10 2.78
CA PHE A 238 5.41 16.31 2.97
C PHE A 238 3.94 15.96 3.23
N LEU A 239 3.37 15.05 2.44
CA LEU A 239 1.98 14.61 2.64
C LEU A 239 1.80 13.86 3.95
N LEU A 240 2.76 13.03 4.36
CA LEU A 240 2.73 12.35 5.66
C LEU A 240 2.80 13.37 6.81
N PHE A 241 3.70 14.35 6.71
CA PHE A 241 3.81 15.44 7.70
C PHE A 241 2.49 16.25 7.76
N PHE A 242 1.95 16.62 6.62
CA PHE A 242 0.66 17.33 6.54
C PHE A 242 -0.47 16.53 7.19
N MET A 243 -0.53 15.22 6.93
CA MET A 243 -1.51 14.33 7.54
C MET A 243 -1.36 14.31 9.09
N THR A 244 -0.13 14.11 9.58
CA THR A 244 0.12 14.06 11.03
C THR A 244 -0.17 15.40 11.72
N TRP A 245 0.16 16.52 11.08
CA TRP A 245 -0.14 17.85 11.56
C TRP A 245 -1.65 18.14 11.60
N MET A 246 -2.39 17.73 10.55
CA MET A 246 -3.84 17.86 10.49
C MET A 246 -4.52 17.07 11.61
N LEU A 247 -4.07 15.83 11.86
CA LEU A 247 -4.63 14.99 12.92
C LEU A 247 -4.27 15.48 14.32
N GLY A 248 -3.06 16.04 14.52
CA GLY A 248 -2.61 16.55 15.82
C GLY A 248 -3.24 17.88 16.24
N ARG A 249 -3.87 18.62 15.31
CA ARG A 249 -4.49 19.93 15.63
C ARG A 249 -5.84 19.87 16.33
N LYS A 250 -6.53 18.74 16.27
CA LYS A 250 -7.82 18.55 16.92
C LYS A 250 -7.73 17.33 17.81
N ASP A 251 -7.67 17.56 19.11
CA ASP A 251 -7.96 16.52 20.10
C ASP A 251 -9.43 16.10 19.92
N TYR A 252 -9.65 15.11 19.07
CA TYR A 252 -10.94 14.41 18.97
C TYR A 252 -11.07 13.42 20.14
N THR A 253 -10.60 13.81 21.33
CA THR A 253 -10.91 13.11 22.57
C THR A 253 -12.40 13.32 22.84
N THR A 254 -13.19 12.30 22.57
CA THR A 254 -14.55 12.22 23.11
C THR A 254 -14.44 12.30 24.62
N ILE A 255 -15.12 13.28 25.19
CA ILE A 255 -15.10 13.64 26.63
C ILE A 255 -15.64 12.51 27.53
N SER A 256 -16.14 11.42 26.98
CA SER A 256 -16.63 10.27 27.73
C SER A 256 -15.52 9.26 28.03
N GLY A 257 -14.93 9.34 29.22
CA GLY A 257 -14.00 8.34 29.77
C GLY A 257 -14.64 6.98 30.09
N LYS A 258 -15.81 6.68 29.58
CA LYS A 258 -16.45 5.36 29.64
C LYS A 258 -16.46 4.76 28.25
N SER A 259 -15.91 3.57 28.13
CA SER A 259 -16.03 2.70 26.95
C SER A 259 -17.53 2.47 26.65
N THR A 260 -18.11 3.35 25.83
CA THR A 260 -19.46 3.14 25.31
C THR A 260 -19.39 2.06 24.25
N ARG A 261 -20.14 0.97 24.44
CA ARG A 261 -20.28 -0.06 23.40
C ARG A 261 -20.89 0.63 22.16
N PRO A 262 -20.32 0.44 20.97
CA PRO A 262 -20.88 1.04 19.77
C PRO A 262 -22.34 0.57 19.62
N ASN A 263 -23.25 1.52 19.39
CA ASN A 263 -24.64 1.18 19.10
C ASN A 263 -24.69 0.40 17.77
N ILE A 264 -25.21 -0.82 17.84
CA ILE A 264 -25.32 -1.71 16.68
C ILE A 264 -26.63 -1.42 15.97
N VAL A 265 -26.54 -1.00 14.72
CA VAL A 265 -27.70 -0.78 13.86
C VAL A 265 -28.23 -2.11 13.35
N GLU A 266 -29.50 -2.40 13.65
CA GLU A 266 -30.16 -3.57 13.14
C GLU A 266 -30.58 -3.36 11.67
N LEU A 267 -30.03 -4.16 10.76
CA LEU A 267 -30.31 -4.09 9.33
C LEU A 267 -31.65 -4.72 8.94
N GLY A 268 -32.24 -5.54 9.78
CA GLY A 268 -33.47 -6.26 9.46
C GLY A 268 -33.36 -7.04 8.15
N LYS A 269 -34.21 -6.72 7.18
CA LYS A 269 -34.22 -7.41 5.85
C LYS A 269 -32.96 -7.14 5.02
N TRP A 270 -32.24 -6.05 5.28
CA TRP A 270 -31.01 -5.66 4.56
C TRP A 270 -29.76 -6.42 5.03
N LYS A 271 -29.86 -7.24 6.03
CA LYS A 271 -28.76 -8.02 6.62
C LYS A 271 -28.10 -8.95 5.59
N TRP A 272 -28.89 -9.67 4.81
CA TRP A 272 -28.39 -10.59 3.79
C TRP A 272 -27.86 -9.88 2.54
N PRO A 273 -28.54 -8.87 1.97
CA PRO A 273 -27.94 -8.04 0.91
C PRO A 273 -26.61 -7.41 1.33
N ALA A 274 -26.49 -6.89 2.56
CA ALA A 274 -25.24 -6.37 3.07
C ALA A 274 -24.14 -7.44 3.15
N PHE A 275 -24.47 -8.62 3.68
CA PHE A 275 -23.56 -9.77 3.72
C PHE A 275 -23.06 -10.15 2.32
N CYS A 276 -23.96 -10.26 1.35
CA CYS A 276 -23.60 -10.58 -0.03
C CYS A 276 -22.77 -9.46 -0.68
N GLY A 277 -23.07 -8.18 -0.43
CA GLY A 277 -22.32 -7.05 -0.97
C GLY A 277 -20.89 -7.00 -0.46
N VAL A 278 -20.68 -7.16 0.85
CA VAL A 278 -19.34 -7.23 1.43
C VAL A 278 -18.61 -8.49 0.96
N GLY A 279 -19.33 -9.61 0.83
CA GLY A 279 -18.81 -10.87 0.30
C GLY A 279 -18.35 -10.76 -1.15
N LEU A 280 -19.12 -10.07 -2.00
CA LEU A 280 -18.77 -9.81 -3.39
C LEU A 280 -17.50 -8.97 -3.50
N TYR A 281 -17.38 -7.91 -2.68
CA TYR A 281 -16.15 -7.12 -2.65
C TYR A 281 -14.95 -7.98 -2.21
N ALA A 282 -15.07 -8.76 -1.13
CA ALA A 282 -14.00 -9.63 -0.66
C ALA A 282 -13.62 -10.70 -1.71
N PHE A 283 -14.63 -11.23 -2.43
CA PHE A 283 -14.41 -12.15 -3.55
C PHE A 283 -13.59 -11.50 -4.66
N ILE A 284 -13.97 -10.29 -5.11
CA ILE A 284 -13.28 -9.56 -6.16
C ILE A 284 -11.86 -9.16 -5.72
N ALA A 285 -11.71 -8.69 -4.48
CA ALA A 285 -10.43 -8.16 -4.02
C ALA A 285 -9.38 -9.25 -3.68
N VAL A 286 -9.83 -10.45 -3.29
CA VAL A 286 -8.92 -11.50 -2.78
C VAL A 286 -9.07 -12.81 -3.54
N ILE A 287 -10.30 -13.38 -3.56
CA ILE A 287 -10.52 -14.75 -4.05
C ILE A 287 -10.32 -14.82 -5.56
N LEU A 288 -10.88 -13.88 -6.29
CA LEU A 288 -10.83 -13.87 -7.75
C LEU A 288 -9.38 -13.72 -8.30
N PRO A 289 -8.54 -12.76 -7.84
CA PRO A 289 -7.18 -12.67 -8.30
C PRO A 289 -6.33 -13.88 -7.89
N LEU A 290 -6.44 -14.37 -6.67
CA LEU A 290 -5.72 -15.58 -6.24
C LEU A 290 -6.18 -16.83 -7.01
N GLY A 291 -7.48 -16.93 -7.25
CA GLY A 291 -8.06 -18.00 -8.07
C GLY A 291 -7.57 -17.98 -9.52
N SER A 292 -7.39 -16.78 -10.11
CA SER A 292 -6.84 -16.66 -11.46
C SER A 292 -5.38 -17.11 -11.55
N ILE A 293 -4.55 -16.74 -10.57
CA ILE A 293 -3.16 -17.21 -10.48
C ILE A 293 -3.11 -18.75 -10.33
N LEU A 294 -3.91 -19.29 -9.42
CA LEU A 294 -3.98 -20.73 -9.21
C LEU A 294 -4.44 -21.45 -10.49
N LEU A 295 -5.50 -20.95 -11.12
CA LEU A 295 -5.98 -21.52 -12.38
C LEU A 295 -4.89 -21.49 -13.46
N THR A 296 -4.23 -20.34 -13.64
CA THR A 296 -3.16 -20.20 -14.64
C THR A 296 -1.99 -21.13 -14.36
N SER A 297 -1.63 -21.32 -13.09
CA SER A 297 -0.54 -22.23 -12.71
C SER A 297 -0.82 -23.70 -13.04
N LEU A 298 -2.10 -24.04 -13.21
CA LEU A 298 -2.53 -25.38 -13.61
C LEU A 298 -2.71 -25.54 -15.12
N LEU A 299 -2.58 -24.46 -15.92
CA LEU A 299 -2.72 -24.56 -17.37
C LEU A 299 -1.37 -24.87 -18.03
N LYS A 300 -1.35 -25.86 -18.94
CA LYS A 300 -0.19 -26.17 -19.79
C LYS A 300 0.11 -25.05 -20.78
N SER A 301 -0.93 -24.33 -21.24
CA SER A 301 -0.80 -23.20 -22.16
C SER A 301 -1.99 -22.25 -22.00
N MET A 302 -1.72 -20.96 -21.80
CA MET A 302 -2.77 -19.94 -21.71
C MET A 302 -3.57 -19.78 -23.01
N SER A 303 -2.93 -19.97 -24.17
CA SER A 303 -3.56 -19.80 -25.48
C SER A 303 -4.65 -20.85 -25.78
N ARG A 304 -4.61 -22.01 -25.13
CA ARG A 304 -5.62 -23.08 -25.29
C ARG A 304 -6.87 -22.88 -24.44
N GLY A 305 -6.89 -21.84 -23.60
CA GLY A 305 -7.99 -21.58 -22.69
C GLY A 305 -8.16 -22.66 -21.61
N VAL A 306 -9.27 -22.57 -20.87
CA VAL A 306 -9.58 -23.49 -19.75
C VAL A 306 -10.32 -24.71 -20.31
N THR A 307 -9.59 -25.79 -20.58
CA THR A 307 -10.12 -27.10 -21.02
C THR A 307 -9.50 -28.21 -20.18
N TRP A 308 -10.23 -29.31 -20.00
CA TRP A 308 -9.74 -30.44 -19.20
C TRP A 308 -8.41 -31.02 -19.72
N SER A 309 -8.21 -31.03 -21.03
CA SER A 309 -6.94 -31.48 -21.66
C SER A 309 -5.77 -30.54 -21.44
N ASN A 310 -6.05 -29.29 -21.07
CA ASN A 310 -5.05 -28.25 -20.83
C ASN A 310 -4.71 -28.07 -19.34
N ILE A 311 -5.38 -28.77 -18.44
CA ILE A 311 -5.10 -28.76 -17.00
C ILE A 311 -4.04 -29.79 -16.65
N GLY A 312 -3.04 -29.42 -15.88
CA GLY A 312 -1.95 -30.29 -15.42
C GLY A 312 -1.03 -29.58 -14.44
N PHE A 313 0.00 -30.27 -14.02
CA PHE A 313 1.03 -29.74 -13.11
C PHE A 313 2.36 -29.45 -13.85
N ASP A 314 2.32 -29.37 -15.19
CA ASP A 314 3.53 -29.19 -16.01
C ASP A 314 4.29 -27.90 -15.66
N ALA A 315 3.59 -26.84 -15.23
CA ALA A 315 4.21 -25.60 -14.78
C ALA A 315 4.87 -25.69 -13.39
N TRP A 316 4.45 -26.66 -12.57
CA TRP A 316 4.98 -26.86 -11.20
C TRP A 316 6.25 -27.72 -11.19
N GLU A 317 6.39 -28.64 -12.15
CA GLU A 317 7.55 -29.51 -12.24
C GLU A 317 8.87 -28.73 -12.32
N PRO A 318 9.05 -27.73 -13.22
CA PRO A 318 10.27 -26.93 -13.26
C PRO A 318 10.54 -26.16 -11.96
N VAL A 319 9.49 -25.71 -11.26
CA VAL A 319 9.65 -24.97 -10.01
C VAL A 319 10.24 -25.86 -8.91
N ILE A 320 9.83 -27.13 -8.87
CA ILE A 320 10.26 -28.08 -7.83
C ILE A 320 11.59 -28.73 -8.21
N THR A 321 11.85 -28.97 -9.50
CA THR A 321 13.03 -29.71 -9.96
C THR A 321 14.23 -28.83 -10.27
N SER A 322 14.02 -27.55 -10.61
CA SER A 322 15.11 -26.62 -10.92
C SER A 322 15.79 -26.13 -9.63
N SER A 323 17.08 -26.34 -9.54
CA SER A 323 17.92 -25.83 -8.44
C SER A 323 17.83 -24.29 -8.32
N GLN A 324 17.77 -23.58 -9.45
CA GLN A 324 17.69 -22.12 -9.48
C GLN A 324 16.42 -21.57 -8.81
N TYR A 325 15.25 -22.18 -9.07
CA TYR A 325 14.00 -21.75 -8.44
C TYR A 325 13.97 -22.11 -6.95
N MET A 326 14.42 -23.31 -6.59
CA MET A 326 14.50 -23.73 -5.20
C MET A 326 15.49 -22.88 -4.40
N GLU A 327 16.63 -22.52 -4.98
CA GLU A 327 17.59 -21.60 -4.37
C GLU A 327 16.98 -20.21 -4.15
N SER A 328 16.22 -19.69 -5.14
CA SER A 328 15.54 -18.39 -5.01
C SER A 328 14.49 -18.39 -3.90
N ILE A 329 13.73 -19.48 -3.77
CA ILE A 329 12.76 -19.67 -2.68
C ILE A 329 13.50 -19.71 -1.33
N TRP A 330 14.55 -20.52 -1.24
CA TRP A 330 15.35 -20.67 -0.03
C TRP A 330 16.00 -19.35 0.39
N ASN A 331 16.61 -18.63 -0.56
CA ASN A 331 17.20 -17.32 -0.32
C ASN A 331 16.17 -16.32 0.22
N SER A 332 14.96 -16.31 -0.34
CA SER A 332 13.86 -15.44 0.13
C SER A 332 13.50 -15.72 1.59
N VAL A 333 13.42 -16.99 1.97
CA VAL A 333 13.13 -17.39 3.36
C VAL A 333 14.30 -17.00 4.28
N VAL A 334 15.53 -17.34 3.91
CA VAL A 334 16.72 -17.05 4.71
C VAL A 334 16.90 -15.55 4.94
N TYR A 335 16.83 -14.73 3.87
CA TYR A 335 16.97 -13.29 3.98
C TYR A 335 15.83 -12.67 4.80
N GLY A 336 14.61 -13.17 4.63
CA GLY A 336 13.47 -12.76 5.44
C GLY A 336 13.65 -13.06 6.92
N VAL A 337 14.12 -14.26 7.28
CA VAL A 337 14.38 -14.64 8.67
C VAL A 337 15.51 -13.81 9.28
N ILE A 338 16.62 -13.62 8.56
CA ILE A 338 17.75 -12.80 9.02
C ILE A 338 17.29 -11.36 9.27
N ALA A 339 16.58 -10.76 8.30
CA ALA A 339 16.08 -9.39 8.41
C ALA A 339 15.06 -9.25 9.56
N ALA A 340 14.14 -10.20 9.72
CA ALA A 340 13.18 -10.20 10.82
C ALA A 340 13.86 -10.30 12.19
N THR A 341 14.86 -11.18 12.33
CA THR A 341 15.60 -11.37 13.59
C THR A 341 16.37 -10.09 13.95
N ILE A 342 17.20 -9.59 13.04
CA ILE A 342 17.99 -8.37 13.27
C ILE A 342 17.04 -7.17 13.49
N GLY A 343 16.00 -7.05 12.68
CA GLY A 343 15.01 -5.97 12.76
C GLY A 343 14.26 -5.99 14.09
N THR A 344 13.87 -7.15 14.59
CA THR A 344 13.22 -7.27 15.91
C THR A 344 14.16 -6.85 17.04
N ILE A 345 15.39 -7.35 17.05
CA ILE A 345 16.38 -6.99 18.07
C ILE A 345 16.59 -5.46 18.08
N LEU A 346 16.89 -4.87 16.94
CA LEU A 346 17.09 -3.41 16.82
C LEU A 346 15.83 -2.64 17.25
N SER A 347 14.64 -3.12 16.85
CA SER A 347 13.38 -2.48 17.20
C SER A 347 13.07 -2.50 18.68
N VAL A 348 13.45 -3.56 19.41
CA VAL A 348 13.34 -3.62 20.88
C VAL A 348 14.20 -2.54 21.51
N PHE A 349 15.46 -2.40 21.10
CA PHE A 349 16.34 -1.35 21.62
C PHE A 349 15.82 0.05 21.34
N ILE A 350 15.38 0.33 20.10
CA ILE A 350 14.85 1.65 19.70
C ILE A 350 13.57 1.96 20.49
N ALA A 351 12.64 1.01 20.58
CA ALA A 351 11.38 1.19 21.29
C ALA A 351 11.62 1.37 22.80
N TYR A 352 12.50 0.59 23.40
CA TYR A 352 12.87 0.72 24.81
C TYR A 352 13.49 2.10 25.08
N LEU A 353 14.46 2.53 24.26
CA LEU A 353 15.08 3.84 24.36
C LEU A 353 14.03 4.95 24.30
N ALA A 354 13.10 4.88 23.34
CA ALA A 354 12.07 5.91 23.12
C ALA A 354 11.03 5.98 24.26
N VAL A 355 10.58 4.81 24.78
CA VAL A 355 9.44 4.73 25.72
C VAL A 355 9.88 4.71 27.17
N LYS A 356 10.94 3.95 27.51
CA LYS A 356 11.33 3.65 28.90
C LYS A 356 12.50 4.47 29.44
N THR A 357 13.20 5.25 28.60
CA THR A 357 14.33 6.05 29.05
C THR A 357 14.02 7.55 29.06
N LYS A 358 14.86 8.34 29.75
CA LYS A 358 14.81 9.82 29.78
C LYS A 358 16.00 10.47 29.08
N VAL A 359 16.76 9.69 28.29
CA VAL A 359 17.98 10.17 27.59
C VAL A 359 17.61 11.24 26.59
N LYS A 360 18.41 12.33 26.53
CA LYS A 360 18.24 13.38 25.50
C LYS A 360 18.44 12.78 24.11
N GLY A 361 17.52 13.06 23.18
CA GLY A 361 17.59 12.51 21.82
C GLY A 361 17.00 11.10 21.65
N ARG A 362 16.38 10.52 22.67
CA ARG A 362 15.77 9.17 22.65
C ARG A 362 14.79 8.91 21.50
N SER A 363 14.14 9.96 20.98
CA SER A 363 13.19 9.86 19.87
C SER A 363 13.86 9.91 18.48
N PHE A 364 15.16 10.23 18.41
CA PHE A 364 15.85 10.36 17.12
C PHE A 364 15.95 9.04 16.34
N PRO A 365 16.30 7.88 16.96
CA PRO A 365 16.28 6.61 16.24
C PRO A 365 14.89 6.22 15.73
N ASP A 366 13.81 6.48 16.51
CA ASP A 366 12.44 6.26 16.07
C ASP A 366 12.08 7.14 14.87
N LEU A 367 12.46 8.43 14.88
CA LEU A 367 12.27 9.33 13.74
C LEU A 367 12.95 8.81 12.48
N LEU A 368 14.19 8.29 12.57
CA LEU A 368 14.89 7.71 11.42
C LEU A 368 14.14 6.52 10.84
N THR A 369 13.55 5.66 11.69
CA THR A 369 12.74 4.54 11.18
C THR A 369 11.50 5.04 10.44
N VAL A 370 10.82 6.07 10.95
CA VAL A 370 9.63 6.66 10.29
C VAL A 370 9.97 7.21 8.91
N ILE A 371 11.08 7.94 8.77
CA ILE A 371 11.55 8.44 7.46
C ILE A 371 11.80 7.28 6.50
N GLY A 372 12.48 6.20 6.95
CA GLY A 372 12.70 5.02 6.13
C GLY A 372 11.39 4.36 5.68
N GLY A 373 10.47 4.12 6.61
CA GLY A 373 9.18 3.48 6.33
C GLY A 373 8.26 4.27 5.40
N SER A 374 8.28 5.60 5.50
CA SER A 374 7.46 6.50 4.66
C SER A 374 8.04 6.73 3.25
N THR A 375 9.33 6.47 3.07
CA THR A 375 10.00 6.66 1.78
C THR A 375 9.54 5.60 0.77
N PRO A 376 9.25 5.97 -0.50
CA PRO A 376 8.93 5.02 -1.55
C PRO A 376 10.02 3.96 -1.72
N SER A 377 9.63 2.70 -1.94
CA SER A 377 10.58 1.57 -1.99
C SER A 377 11.63 1.73 -3.08
N ILE A 378 11.27 2.31 -4.24
CA ILE A 378 12.20 2.55 -5.33
C ILE A 378 13.28 3.60 -4.97
N VAL A 379 12.90 4.60 -4.16
CA VAL A 379 13.83 5.62 -3.65
C VAL A 379 14.82 4.99 -2.66
N ILE A 380 14.33 4.09 -1.80
CA ILE A 380 15.19 3.31 -0.88
C ILE A 380 16.18 2.47 -1.69
N ALA A 381 15.70 1.76 -2.72
CA ALA A 381 16.53 0.92 -3.56
C ALA A 381 17.65 1.73 -4.24
N LEU A 382 17.31 2.84 -4.89
CA LEU A 382 18.30 3.72 -5.52
C LEU A 382 19.31 4.27 -4.50
N ALA A 383 18.83 4.76 -3.35
CA ALA A 383 19.71 5.27 -2.29
C ALA A 383 20.69 4.20 -1.77
N LEU A 384 20.25 2.95 -1.63
CA LEU A 384 21.10 1.84 -1.21
C LEU A 384 22.13 1.47 -2.29
N VAL A 385 21.71 1.43 -3.55
CA VAL A 385 22.62 1.19 -4.68
C VAL A 385 23.71 2.24 -4.70
N ILE A 386 23.38 3.52 -4.67
CA ILE A 386 24.36 4.63 -4.68
C ILE A 386 25.29 4.52 -3.45
N THR A 387 24.73 4.23 -2.27
CA THR A 387 25.50 4.20 -1.01
C THR A 387 26.47 3.01 -0.95
N PHE A 388 26.05 1.85 -1.43
CA PHE A 388 26.76 0.59 -1.24
C PHE A 388 27.39 0.00 -2.51
N SER A 389 27.50 0.79 -3.58
CA SER A 389 28.25 0.41 -4.81
C SER A 389 29.76 0.61 -4.72
N GLY A 390 30.30 0.88 -3.53
CA GLY A 390 31.72 1.13 -3.30
C GLY A 390 32.10 2.60 -3.12
N ASN A 391 31.20 3.55 -3.34
CA ASN A 391 31.45 5.00 -3.26
C ASN A 391 31.93 5.48 -1.87
N PHE A 392 31.60 4.72 -0.81
CA PHE A 392 31.97 5.05 0.60
C PHE A 392 32.82 3.97 1.24
N GLY A 393 33.58 3.21 0.43
CA GLY A 393 34.46 2.14 0.92
C GLY A 393 33.72 0.84 1.33
N LEU A 394 32.38 0.80 1.25
CA LEU A 394 31.59 -0.38 1.51
C LEU A 394 30.88 -0.82 0.23
N ASN A 395 31.21 -2.01 -0.27
CA ASN A 395 30.54 -2.59 -1.43
C ASN A 395 29.68 -3.78 -0.98
N LEU A 396 28.37 -3.53 -0.84
CA LEU A 396 27.37 -4.55 -0.56
C LEU A 396 26.48 -4.83 -1.77
N TYR A 397 26.68 -4.15 -2.89
CA TYR A 397 25.78 -4.15 -4.06
C TYR A 397 25.50 -5.55 -4.60
N SER A 398 26.51 -6.41 -4.67
CA SER A 398 26.39 -7.79 -5.17
C SER A 398 26.17 -8.83 -4.07
N SER A 399 25.89 -8.41 -2.85
CA SER A 399 25.73 -9.31 -1.70
C SER A 399 24.28 -9.37 -1.20
N MET A 400 23.93 -10.44 -0.49
CA MET A 400 22.62 -10.57 0.17
C MET A 400 22.36 -9.44 1.19
N TRP A 401 23.40 -8.82 1.73
CA TRP A 401 23.30 -7.84 2.79
C TRP A 401 22.57 -6.55 2.34
N ILE A 402 22.67 -6.19 1.07
CA ILE A 402 21.91 -5.02 0.57
C ILE A 402 20.40 -5.25 0.67
N LEU A 403 19.93 -6.49 0.42
CA LEU A 403 18.52 -6.86 0.55
C LEU A 403 18.09 -6.85 2.02
N VAL A 404 18.92 -7.42 2.93
CA VAL A 404 18.64 -7.40 4.37
C VAL A 404 18.54 -5.97 4.88
N VAL A 405 19.48 -5.09 4.50
CA VAL A 405 19.45 -3.66 4.86
C VAL A 405 18.19 -2.98 4.29
N SER A 406 17.81 -3.30 3.05
CA SER A 406 16.59 -2.77 2.43
C SER A 406 15.33 -3.14 3.22
N TYR A 407 15.21 -4.40 3.65
CA TYR A 407 14.09 -4.86 4.48
C TYR A 407 14.09 -4.17 5.85
N LEU A 408 15.24 -4.01 6.50
CA LEU A 408 15.35 -3.27 7.74
C LEU A 408 14.87 -1.83 7.58
N VAL A 409 15.40 -1.10 6.61
CA VAL A 409 15.01 0.31 6.35
C VAL A 409 13.51 0.43 6.12
N LYS A 410 12.90 -0.50 5.36
CA LYS A 410 11.49 -0.43 4.99
C LYS A 410 10.54 -0.82 6.10
N TYR A 411 10.85 -1.87 6.87
CA TYR A 411 9.89 -2.49 7.79
C TYR A 411 10.13 -2.20 9.26
N MET A 412 11.29 -1.64 9.66
CA MET A 412 11.58 -1.32 11.07
C MET A 412 10.56 -0.40 11.72
N THR A 413 10.00 0.56 11.00
CA THR A 413 8.95 1.45 11.52
C THR A 413 7.81 0.66 12.14
N MET A 414 7.33 -0.37 11.43
CA MET A 414 6.20 -1.17 11.88
C MET A 414 6.55 -1.96 13.16
N SER A 415 7.75 -2.56 13.18
CA SER A 415 8.24 -3.32 14.33
C SER A 415 8.45 -2.43 15.55
N VAL A 416 9.11 -1.28 15.39
CA VAL A 416 9.33 -0.31 16.46
C VAL A 416 8.01 0.19 17.04
N ARG A 417 7.05 0.56 16.21
CA ARG A 417 5.72 1.04 16.65
C ARG A 417 4.92 -0.03 17.40
N THR A 418 4.98 -1.28 16.93
CA THR A 418 4.28 -2.39 17.58
C THR A 418 4.88 -2.67 18.96
N ILE A 419 6.22 -2.73 19.06
CA ILE A 419 6.92 -2.98 20.33
C ILE A 419 6.75 -1.78 21.27
N ALA A 420 6.85 -0.55 20.80
CA ALA A 420 6.63 0.66 21.60
C ALA A 420 5.22 0.70 22.19
N ALA A 421 4.20 0.35 21.41
CA ALA A 421 2.82 0.24 21.90
C ALA A 421 2.66 -0.81 22.99
N SER A 422 3.34 -1.96 22.89
CA SER A 422 3.35 -3.00 23.92
C SER A 422 4.08 -2.54 25.17
N LEU A 423 5.26 -1.92 25.03
CA LEU A 423 6.08 -1.43 26.16
C LEU A 423 5.36 -0.29 26.93
N SER A 424 4.54 0.53 26.26
CA SER A 424 3.78 1.59 26.92
C SER A 424 2.67 1.06 27.82
N GLN A 425 2.23 -0.18 27.65
CA GLN A 425 1.21 -0.83 28.48
C GLN A 425 1.81 -1.51 29.74
N VAL A 426 3.11 -1.73 29.76
CA VAL A 426 3.80 -2.32 30.92
C VAL A 426 4.04 -1.23 31.98
N HIS A 427 3.46 -1.41 33.16
CA HIS A 427 3.63 -0.47 34.27
C HIS A 427 5.05 -0.50 34.82
N VAL A 428 5.59 0.67 35.22
CA VAL A 428 6.97 0.80 35.71
C VAL A 428 7.26 -0.12 36.92
N SER A 429 6.26 -0.38 37.76
CA SER A 429 6.41 -1.29 38.92
C SER A 429 6.64 -2.76 38.58
N LEU A 430 6.54 -3.17 37.33
CA LEU A 430 6.86 -4.52 36.88
C LEU A 430 8.32 -4.65 36.38
N GLU A 431 9.02 -3.53 36.32
CA GLU A 431 10.43 -3.45 35.91
C GLU A 431 11.39 -3.28 37.12
N GLU A 432 10.84 -3.04 38.34
CA GLU A 432 11.56 -3.01 39.62
C GLU A 432 11.59 -4.43 40.26
#